data_27b541c96d729f0c239e4ca2c1510659
#
_entry.id   27b541c96d729f0c239e4ca2c1510659
#
_cell.length_a   1.000
_cell.length_b   1.000
_cell.length_c   1.000
_cell.angle_alpha   90.00
_cell.angle_beta   90.00
_cell.angle_gamma   90.00
#
_symmetry.space_group_name_H-M   'P 1'
#
loop_
_entity.id
_entity.type
_entity.pdbx_description
1 polymer ?
#
loop_
_entity_poly.entity_id
_entity_poly.type
_entity_poly.pdbx_seq_one_letter_code
_entity_poly.pdbx_strand_id
1 'polypeptide(L)'
;RQENNNLFGPTVGDKIRLGDTNLYIEIEKDLRVYGDEAVYGGGKTIRDGMGLANTITSEQGSLDLVITNVTIIDAKLGVIKADVGIKDGKIAGIGKAGNPNTMDGVSPELVTGASTDAISGEHLILTAGGIDGHVHFIAPQQAYACLSNGITTLIGGGIGPTDGANGTTITS
;
A
#
# COMPACT_ATOMS: atom_id res chain seq x y z
N ARG A 1 2.36 23.93 7.72
CA ARG A 1 1.75 23.06 6.71
C ARG A 1 2.79 22.51 5.73
N GLN A 2 3.63 23.38 5.11
CA GLN A 2 4.62 22.93 4.13
C GLN A 2 5.66 21.97 4.71
N GLU A 3 6.16 22.22 5.91
CA GLU A 3 7.09 21.32 6.60
C GLU A 3 6.45 19.95 6.88
N ASN A 4 5.19 19.93 7.32
CA ASN A 4 4.45 18.69 7.53
C ASN A 4 4.28 17.91 6.20
N ASN A 5 3.91 18.61 5.13
CA ASN A 5 3.79 17.98 3.81
C ASN A 5 5.13 17.43 3.30
N ASN A 6 6.24 18.09 3.59
CA ASN A 6 7.56 17.61 3.21
C ASN A 6 7.95 16.33 3.95
N LEU A 7 7.52 16.17 5.21
CA LEU A 7 7.85 15.03 6.05
C LEU A 7 6.90 13.85 5.87
N PHE A 8 5.60 14.13 5.79
CA PHE A 8 4.54 13.11 5.85
C PHE A 8 3.70 13.03 4.59
N GLY A 9 4.01 13.84 3.58
CA GLY A 9 3.23 13.96 2.37
C GLY A 9 1.97 14.81 2.54
N PRO A 10 1.17 14.94 1.47
CA PRO A 10 -0.03 15.76 1.45
C PRO A 10 -1.10 15.28 2.43
N THR A 11 -1.93 16.19 2.92
CA THR A 11 -3.03 15.95 3.86
C THR A 11 -4.34 16.58 3.36
N VAL A 12 -5.39 16.53 4.17
CA VAL A 12 -6.74 17.00 3.81
C VAL A 12 -6.74 18.38 3.16
N GLY A 13 -7.40 18.47 2.01
CA GLY A 13 -7.53 19.67 1.19
C GLY A 13 -6.31 19.97 0.31
N ASP A 14 -5.26 19.15 0.37
CA ASP A 14 -4.16 19.25 -0.58
C ASP A 14 -4.54 18.56 -1.90
N LYS A 15 -4.10 19.16 -3.02
CA LYS A 15 -4.34 18.67 -4.36
C LYS A 15 -3.07 18.05 -4.93
N ILE A 16 -3.23 16.85 -5.46
CA ILE A 16 -2.15 16.08 -6.08
C ILE A 16 -2.46 15.94 -7.56
N ARG A 17 -1.51 16.34 -8.41
CA ARG A 17 -1.60 16.11 -9.85
C ARG A 17 -1.29 14.64 -10.15
N LEU A 18 -2.10 14.02 -11.01
CA LEU A 18 -1.91 12.64 -11.42
C LEU A 18 -1.03 12.56 -12.67
N GLY A 19 0.25 12.29 -12.46
CA GLY A 19 1.24 12.18 -13.53
C GLY A 19 1.31 13.44 -14.39
N ASP A 20 1.43 13.26 -15.70
CA ASP A 20 1.46 14.36 -16.69
C ASP A 20 0.07 14.74 -17.21
N THR A 21 -0.97 14.34 -16.54
CA THR A 21 -2.35 14.68 -16.91
C THR A 21 -2.77 16.04 -16.35
N ASN A 22 -3.94 16.53 -16.75
CA ASN A 22 -4.58 17.69 -16.14
C ASN A 22 -5.56 17.30 -15.01
N LEU A 23 -5.48 16.06 -14.53
CA LEU A 23 -6.31 15.57 -13.44
C LEU A 23 -5.63 15.85 -12.11
N TYR A 24 -6.43 16.28 -11.16
CA TYR A 24 -6.04 16.50 -9.78
C TYR A 24 -6.98 15.72 -8.87
N ILE A 25 -6.42 15.10 -7.86
CA ILE A 25 -7.17 14.56 -6.73
C ILE A 25 -7.01 15.48 -5.53
N GLU A 26 -8.00 15.52 -4.67
CA GLU A 26 -7.94 16.24 -3.40
C GLU A 26 -8.14 15.23 -2.26
N ILE A 27 -7.30 15.31 -1.22
CA ILE A 27 -7.42 14.43 -0.06
C ILE A 27 -8.62 14.87 0.78
N GLU A 28 -9.59 13.95 0.94
CA GLU A 28 -10.86 14.18 1.62
C GLU A 28 -10.76 13.91 3.12
N LYS A 29 -9.94 12.93 3.52
CA LYS A 29 -9.79 12.50 4.91
C LYS A 29 -8.34 12.13 5.21
N ASP A 30 -7.94 12.35 6.45
CA ASP A 30 -6.67 11.87 7.00
C ASP A 30 -6.98 11.03 8.25
N LEU A 31 -6.64 9.75 8.20
CA LEU A 31 -6.91 8.80 9.29
C LEU A 31 -5.76 8.70 10.29
N ARG A 32 -4.68 9.43 10.07
CA ARG A 32 -3.56 9.51 11.02
C ARG A 32 -3.88 10.48 12.16
N VAL A 33 -3.11 10.39 13.21
CA VAL A 33 -3.10 11.40 14.28
C VAL A 33 -1.98 12.38 14.01
N TYR A 34 -2.34 13.65 13.80
CA TYR A 34 -1.39 14.72 13.51
C TYR A 34 -0.37 14.90 14.63
N GLY A 35 0.89 14.84 14.29
CA GLY A 35 2.02 14.95 15.23
C GLY A 35 2.43 13.63 15.89
N ASP A 36 1.75 12.54 15.58
CA ASP A 36 2.03 11.20 16.10
C ASP A 36 2.01 10.15 14.96
N GLU A 37 2.54 10.52 13.82
CA GLU A 37 2.61 9.67 12.65
C GLU A 37 3.67 8.58 12.80
N ALA A 38 3.36 7.38 12.31
CA ALA A 38 4.34 6.33 12.13
C ALA A 38 5.27 6.67 10.95
N VAL A 39 6.55 6.89 11.20
CA VAL A 39 7.53 7.28 10.18
C VAL A 39 8.73 6.36 10.22
N TYR A 40 9.05 5.78 9.06
CA TYR A 40 10.22 4.94 8.87
C TYR A 40 11.48 5.77 8.62
N GLY A 41 12.61 5.32 9.18
CA GLY A 41 13.92 5.91 8.96
C GLY A 41 14.74 6.09 10.23
N GLY A 42 16.04 6.32 10.08
CA GLY A 42 16.97 6.52 11.19
C GLY A 42 16.54 7.70 12.08
N GLY A 43 16.43 7.45 13.37
CA GLY A 43 16.02 8.45 14.35
C GLY A 43 14.53 8.83 14.33
N LYS A 44 13.70 8.13 13.53
CA LYS A 44 12.25 8.37 13.44
C LYS A 44 11.47 7.39 14.31
N THR A 45 10.12 7.42 14.24
CA THR A 45 9.24 6.72 15.18
C THR A 45 9.23 5.21 15.02
N ILE A 46 9.41 4.67 13.79
CA ILE A 46 9.44 3.22 13.55
C ILE A 46 10.78 2.65 13.99
N ARG A 47 10.83 2.30 15.26
CA ARG A 47 11.93 1.59 15.94
C ARG A 47 11.42 0.93 17.22
N ASP A 48 12.18 -0.04 17.74
CA ASP A 48 11.83 -0.82 18.92
C ASP A 48 11.48 0.06 20.13
N GLY A 49 10.37 -0.26 20.78
CA GLY A 49 9.91 0.43 21.98
C GLY A 49 9.35 1.83 21.73
N MET A 50 9.31 2.27 20.48
CA MET A 50 8.64 3.52 20.07
C MET A 50 7.46 3.18 19.16
N GLY A 51 7.57 3.36 17.86
CA GLY A 51 6.55 2.97 16.90
C GLY A 51 6.46 1.46 16.67
N LEU A 52 7.41 0.67 17.14
CA LEU A 52 7.34 -0.80 17.16
C LEU A 52 7.11 -1.32 18.57
N ALA A 53 6.04 -2.09 18.75
CA ALA A 53 5.74 -2.77 20.02
C ALA A 53 6.64 -3.99 20.17
N ASN A 54 7.70 -3.89 20.93
CA ASN A 54 8.67 -4.97 21.14
C ASN A 54 8.14 -6.16 21.96
N THR A 55 6.95 -6.01 22.55
CA THR A 55 6.28 -7.06 23.35
C THR A 55 5.21 -7.80 22.58
N ILE A 56 4.90 -7.40 21.34
CA ILE A 56 3.84 -8.00 20.52
C ILE A 56 4.49 -8.71 19.34
N THR A 57 4.37 -10.03 19.32
CA THR A 57 4.93 -10.86 18.25
C THR A 57 3.94 -11.00 17.07
N SER A 58 4.45 -11.52 15.95
CA SER A 58 3.59 -11.83 14.78
C SER A 58 2.46 -12.81 15.15
N GLU A 59 2.73 -13.80 16.00
CA GLU A 59 1.71 -14.74 16.49
C GLU A 59 0.64 -14.05 17.37
N GLN A 60 1.02 -12.98 18.04
CA GLN A 60 0.10 -12.16 18.86
C GLN A 60 -0.62 -11.09 18.07
N GLY A 61 -0.42 -11.04 16.75
CA GLY A 61 -1.18 -10.19 15.82
C GLY A 61 -0.46 -8.94 15.34
N SER A 62 0.86 -8.77 15.60
CA SER A 62 1.56 -7.67 14.92
C SER A 62 1.61 -7.88 13.41
N LEU A 63 1.60 -6.78 12.68
CA LEU A 63 1.66 -6.77 11.22
C LEU A 63 2.94 -7.43 10.70
N ASP A 64 2.85 -8.02 9.51
CA ASP A 64 4.02 -8.48 8.76
C ASP A 64 4.65 -7.31 7.99
N LEU A 65 3.82 -6.42 7.44
CA LEU A 65 4.25 -5.25 6.70
C LEU A 65 3.30 -4.08 6.95
N VAL A 66 3.83 -2.88 7.04
CA VAL A 66 3.07 -1.63 7.06
C VAL A 66 3.53 -0.70 5.94
N ILE A 67 2.58 -0.08 5.25
CA ILE A 67 2.83 1.03 4.33
C ILE A 67 2.37 2.30 5.04
N THR A 68 3.32 3.19 5.37
CA THR A 68 3.03 4.36 6.19
C THR A 68 2.69 5.59 5.38
N ASN A 69 1.76 6.41 5.88
CA ASN A 69 1.47 7.75 5.36
C ASN A 69 1.15 7.82 3.86
N VAL A 70 0.51 6.82 3.31
CA VAL A 70 0.23 6.73 1.88
C VAL A 70 -1.08 7.44 1.51
N THR A 71 -1.12 8.04 0.33
CA THR A 71 -2.37 8.55 -0.26
C THR A 71 -3.07 7.39 -0.95
N ILE A 72 -4.29 7.08 -0.54
CA ILE A 72 -5.07 5.96 -1.07
C ILE A 72 -6.19 6.51 -1.95
N ILE A 73 -6.35 5.94 -3.14
CA ILE A 73 -7.51 6.18 -4.01
C ILE A 73 -8.34 4.90 -4.03
N ASP A 74 -9.50 4.95 -3.41
CA ASP A 74 -10.39 3.81 -3.27
C ASP A 74 -11.83 4.18 -3.64
N ALA A 75 -12.55 3.26 -4.29
CA ALA A 75 -13.91 3.52 -4.79
C ALA A 75 -14.95 3.69 -3.67
N LYS A 76 -14.68 3.19 -2.46
CA LYS A 76 -15.58 3.31 -1.30
C LYS A 76 -15.11 4.33 -0.29
N LEU A 77 -13.81 4.37 -0.04
CA LEU A 77 -13.21 5.24 0.96
C LEU A 77 -12.98 6.66 0.45
N GLY A 78 -12.91 6.83 -0.89
CA GLY A 78 -12.56 8.09 -1.51
C GLY A 78 -11.03 8.28 -1.61
N VAL A 79 -10.58 9.52 -1.61
CA VAL A 79 -9.16 9.88 -1.60
C VAL A 79 -8.76 10.19 -0.16
N ILE A 80 -8.03 9.28 0.45
CA ILE A 80 -7.69 9.37 1.87
C ILE A 80 -6.20 9.26 2.13
N LYS A 81 -5.78 9.75 3.27
CA LYS A 81 -4.43 9.59 3.82
C LYS A 81 -4.49 8.61 4.99
N ALA A 82 -3.70 7.54 4.95
CA ALA A 82 -3.70 6.52 6.00
C ALA A 82 -2.43 5.67 5.96
N ASP A 83 -2.28 4.82 6.97
CA ASP A 83 -1.40 3.66 6.93
C ASP A 83 -2.17 2.43 6.48
N VAL A 84 -1.48 1.49 5.84
CA VAL A 84 -2.05 0.20 5.39
C VAL A 84 -1.25 -0.93 6.00
N GLY A 85 -1.93 -1.79 6.75
CA GLY A 85 -1.32 -2.97 7.34
C GLY A 85 -1.57 -4.23 6.53
N ILE A 86 -0.54 -5.07 6.45
CA ILE A 86 -0.59 -6.36 5.79
C ILE A 86 -0.22 -7.44 6.80
N LYS A 87 -1.05 -8.48 6.85
CA LYS A 87 -0.89 -9.66 7.68
C LYS A 87 -1.27 -10.90 6.90
N ASP A 88 -0.43 -11.94 6.94
CA ASP A 88 -0.66 -13.23 6.26
C ASP A 88 -1.02 -13.06 4.77
N GLY A 89 -0.32 -12.13 4.08
CA GLY A 89 -0.53 -11.83 2.67
C GLY A 89 -1.84 -11.11 2.34
N LYS A 90 -2.54 -10.57 3.33
CA LYS A 90 -3.81 -9.85 3.17
C LYS A 90 -3.74 -8.46 3.78
N ILE A 91 -4.56 -7.55 3.27
CA ILE A 91 -4.77 -6.25 3.91
C ILE A 91 -5.49 -6.49 5.23
N ALA A 92 -4.82 -6.22 6.35
CA ALA A 92 -5.37 -6.33 7.69
C ALA A 92 -6.29 -5.15 8.01
N GLY A 93 -5.90 -3.94 7.56
CA GLY A 93 -6.69 -2.74 7.78
C GLY A 93 -6.09 -1.51 7.10
N ILE A 94 -6.87 -0.44 7.13
CA ILE A 94 -6.50 0.91 6.66
C ILE A 94 -6.87 1.89 7.76
N GLY A 95 -5.90 2.61 8.29
CA GLY A 95 -6.11 3.51 9.42
C GLY A 95 -4.80 4.11 9.91
N LYS A 96 -4.63 4.18 11.22
CA LYS A 96 -3.36 4.55 11.86
C LYS A 96 -2.66 3.30 12.39
N ALA A 97 -1.45 3.05 11.89
CA ALA A 97 -0.57 2.00 12.41
C ALA A 97 0.38 2.53 13.49
N GLY A 98 0.89 1.64 14.30
CA GLY A 98 1.91 1.97 15.29
C GLY A 98 1.91 1.08 16.52
N ASN A 99 2.54 1.58 17.56
CA ASN A 99 2.61 0.94 18.87
C ASN A 99 1.56 1.55 19.81
N PRO A 100 0.51 0.80 20.18
CA PRO A 100 -0.55 1.34 21.05
C PRO A 100 -0.08 1.73 22.47
N ASN A 101 1.10 1.30 22.88
CA ASN A 101 1.66 1.66 24.19
C ASN A 101 2.31 3.05 24.22
N THR A 102 2.64 3.60 23.05
CA THR A 102 3.39 4.86 22.92
C THR A 102 2.76 5.87 21.98
N MET A 103 1.76 5.45 21.21
CA MET A 103 1.11 6.25 20.17
C MET A 103 -0.40 6.25 20.34
N ASP A 104 -1.02 7.41 20.15
CA ASP A 104 -2.48 7.57 20.25
C ASP A 104 -3.19 7.11 18.97
N GLY A 105 -4.42 6.61 19.13
CA GLY A 105 -5.33 6.32 18.01
C GLY A 105 -4.89 5.18 17.08
N VAL A 106 -3.97 4.32 17.52
CA VAL A 106 -3.56 3.14 16.76
C VAL A 106 -4.76 2.21 16.57
N SER A 107 -5.05 1.86 15.31
CA SER A 107 -6.09 0.89 14.99
C SER A 107 -5.71 -0.49 15.53
N PRO A 108 -6.64 -1.22 16.19
CA PRO A 108 -6.32 -2.49 16.83
C PRO A 108 -5.69 -3.54 15.90
N GLU A 109 -6.09 -3.52 14.62
CA GLU A 109 -5.58 -4.40 13.57
C GLU A 109 -4.28 -3.91 12.90
N LEU A 110 -3.78 -2.74 13.28
CA LEU A 110 -2.61 -2.10 12.68
C LEU A 110 -1.43 -1.95 13.64
N VAL A 111 -1.31 -2.88 14.58
CA VAL A 111 -0.20 -2.88 15.53
C VAL A 111 1.09 -3.30 14.83
N THR A 112 2.11 -2.46 14.93
CA THR A 112 3.45 -2.74 14.43
C THR A 112 4.32 -3.34 15.53
N GLY A 113 4.94 -4.48 15.24
CA GLY A 113 5.86 -5.19 16.15
C GLY A 113 7.30 -5.15 15.67
N ALA A 114 8.19 -5.77 16.42
CA ALA A 114 9.62 -5.81 16.10
C ALA A 114 9.92 -6.51 14.76
N SER A 115 9.05 -7.44 14.33
CA SER A 115 9.17 -8.16 13.05
C SER A 115 8.39 -7.51 11.88
N THR A 116 7.76 -6.38 12.10
CA THR A 116 7.00 -5.68 11.06
C THR A 116 7.95 -4.95 10.12
N ASP A 117 7.91 -5.31 8.82
CA ASP A 117 8.57 -4.55 7.78
C ASP A 117 7.80 -3.25 7.50
N ALA A 118 8.50 -2.21 7.02
CA ALA A 118 7.89 -0.93 6.72
C ALA A 118 8.25 -0.40 5.33
N ILE A 119 7.25 0.09 4.62
CA ILE A 119 7.41 0.84 3.37
C ILE A 119 6.98 2.28 3.63
N SER A 120 7.86 3.22 3.35
CA SER A 120 7.55 4.66 3.35
C SER A 120 6.58 4.99 2.23
N GLY A 121 5.34 5.31 2.58
CA GLY A 121 4.28 5.69 1.65
C GLY A 121 4.12 7.19 1.46
N GLU A 122 4.93 8.00 2.14
CA GLU A 122 4.93 9.46 2.00
C GLU A 122 5.16 9.83 0.53
N HIS A 123 4.30 10.70 -0.02
CA HIS A 123 4.34 11.11 -1.44
C HIS A 123 4.02 9.99 -2.46
N LEU A 124 3.63 8.80 -2.02
CA LEU A 124 3.16 7.74 -2.90
C LEU A 124 1.62 7.68 -2.95
N ILE A 125 1.13 7.14 -4.04
CA ILE A 125 -0.30 6.85 -4.24
C ILE A 125 -0.48 5.34 -4.28
N LEU A 126 -1.40 4.84 -3.47
CA LEU A 126 -1.81 3.44 -3.44
C LEU A 126 -3.19 3.29 -4.07
N THR A 127 -3.31 2.39 -5.01
CA THR A 127 -4.58 2.02 -5.63
C THR A 127 -4.76 0.50 -5.60
N ALA A 128 -5.99 0.02 -5.81
CA ALA A 128 -6.20 -1.37 -6.15
C ALA A 128 -5.44 -1.73 -7.42
N GLY A 129 -4.89 -2.95 -7.48
CA GLY A 129 -4.27 -3.46 -8.69
C GLY A 129 -5.29 -3.67 -9.80
N GLY A 130 -4.86 -3.48 -11.04
CA GLY A 130 -5.68 -3.70 -12.22
C GLY A 130 -5.99 -5.19 -12.43
N ILE A 131 -7.17 -5.46 -12.98
CA ILE A 131 -7.58 -6.80 -13.40
C ILE A 131 -7.71 -6.80 -14.92
N ASP A 132 -6.92 -7.63 -15.59
CA ASP A 132 -7.09 -7.88 -17.01
C ASP A 132 -7.98 -9.12 -17.18
N GLY A 133 -9.19 -8.90 -17.66
CA GLY A 133 -10.22 -9.94 -17.83
C GLY A 133 -10.12 -10.73 -19.12
N HIS A 134 -9.14 -10.44 -20.00
CA HIS A 134 -8.96 -11.13 -21.28
C HIS A 134 -7.49 -11.24 -21.64
N VAL A 135 -6.83 -12.28 -21.20
CA VAL A 135 -5.40 -12.51 -21.43
C VAL A 135 -5.17 -13.81 -22.18
N HIS A 136 -4.28 -13.78 -23.16
CA HIS A 136 -3.63 -14.97 -23.72
C HIS A 136 -2.27 -15.14 -23.06
N PHE A 137 -2.06 -16.26 -22.36
CA PHE A 137 -0.77 -16.54 -21.69
C PHE A 137 0.24 -17.01 -22.73
N ILE A 138 0.99 -16.06 -23.29
CA ILE A 138 1.91 -16.32 -24.41
C ILE A 138 3.32 -16.61 -23.91
N ALA A 139 3.79 -15.88 -22.89
CA ALA A 139 5.12 -16.00 -22.37
C ALA A 139 5.20 -15.63 -20.88
N PRO A 140 6.11 -16.26 -20.08
CA PRO A 140 6.25 -15.95 -18.64
C PRO A 140 6.60 -14.48 -18.35
N GLN A 141 7.33 -13.83 -19.26
CA GLN A 141 7.70 -12.41 -19.14
C GLN A 141 6.48 -11.47 -19.07
N GLN A 142 5.33 -11.92 -19.57
CA GLN A 142 4.07 -11.17 -19.48
C GLN A 142 3.70 -10.84 -18.03
N ALA A 143 3.98 -11.73 -17.07
CA ALA A 143 3.71 -11.49 -15.66
C ALA A 143 4.50 -10.28 -15.13
N TYR A 144 5.77 -10.16 -15.48
CA TYR A 144 6.60 -9.01 -15.07
C TYR A 144 6.11 -7.71 -15.71
N ALA A 145 5.78 -7.76 -17.00
CA ALA A 145 5.23 -6.59 -17.70
C ALA A 145 3.91 -6.14 -17.09
N CYS A 146 3.03 -7.06 -16.75
CA CYS A 146 1.75 -6.77 -16.10
C CYS A 146 1.96 -6.12 -14.73
N LEU A 147 2.78 -6.74 -13.87
CA LEU A 147 3.05 -6.22 -12.52
C LEU A 147 3.70 -4.83 -12.56
N SER A 148 4.65 -4.61 -13.47
CA SER A 148 5.30 -3.29 -13.62
C SER A 148 4.35 -2.18 -14.10
N ASN A 149 3.21 -2.56 -14.67
CA ASN A 149 2.15 -1.64 -15.10
C ASN A 149 0.92 -1.66 -14.17
N GLY A 150 1.04 -2.26 -12.97
CA GLY A 150 -0.01 -2.26 -11.97
C GLY A 150 -1.14 -3.27 -12.20
N ILE A 151 -0.99 -4.20 -13.15
CA ILE A 151 -1.94 -5.31 -13.33
C ILE A 151 -1.55 -6.45 -12.40
N THR A 152 -2.41 -6.77 -11.44
CA THR A 152 -2.15 -7.77 -10.39
C THR A 152 -2.97 -9.05 -10.55
N THR A 153 -3.95 -9.04 -11.44
CA THR A 153 -4.82 -10.19 -11.71
C THR A 153 -5.02 -10.37 -13.20
N LEU A 154 -4.80 -11.59 -13.66
CA LEU A 154 -4.99 -11.98 -15.05
C LEU A 154 -6.05 -13.09 -15.13
N ILE A 155 -7.05 -12.91 -15.98
CA ILE A 155 -8.06 -13.92 -16.29
C ILE A 155 -7.96 -14.23 -17.76
N GLY A 156 -7.55 -15.45 -18.09
CA GLY A 156 -7.33 -15.78 -19.47
C GLY A 156 -7.14 -17.26 -19.75
N GLY A 157 -6.78 -17.57 -20.98
CA GLY A 157 -6.65 -18.91 -21.49
C GLY A 157 -5.40 -19.14 -22.34
N GLY A 158 -5.19 -20.39 -22.68
CA GLY A 158 -3.99 -20.90 -23.31
C GLY A 158 -4.04 -21.04 -24.82
N ILE A 159 -5.04 -20.52 -25.52
CA ILE A 159 -5.07 -20.57 -26.98
C ILE A 159 -4.35 -19.38 -27.55
N GLY A 160 -3.38 -19.64 -28.42
CA GLY A 160 -2.59 -18.59 -29.08
C GLY A 160 -3.42 -17.68 -29.98
N PRO A 161 -2.82 -16.57 -30.43
CA PRO A 161 -3.52 -15.51 -31.16
C PRO A 161 -3.98 -15.89 -32.56
N THR A 162 -3.61 -17.07 -33.06
CA THR A 162 -3.98 -17.52 -34.42
C THR A 162 -4.53 -18.95 -34.41
N ASP A 163 -5.55 -19.18 -35.22
CA ASP A 163 -6.02 -20.53 -35.52
C ASP A 163 -4.86 -21.38 -36.05
N GLY A 164 -4.72 -22.58 -35.51
CA GLY A 164 -3.61 -23.48 -35.85
C GLY A 164 -2.31 -23.22 -35.11
N ALA A 165 -2.21 -22.21 -34.28
CA ALA A 165 -1.09 -21.98 -33.37
C ALA A 165 -1.25 -22.83 -32.09
N ASN A 166 -1.38 -24.13 -32.26
CA ASN A 166 -1.33 -25.07 -31.15
C ASN A 166 -0.01 -24.93 -30.43
N GLY A 167 -0.03 -24.51 -29.19
CA GLY A 167 1.17 -24.43 -28.37
C GLY A 167 1.91 -23.10 -28.42
N THR A 168 1.26 -22.01 -28.78
CA THR A 168 1.83 -20.66 -28.61
C THR A 168 1.80 -20.20 -27.16
N THR A 169 1.16 -20.93 -26.27
CA THR A 169 1.30 -20.70 -24.85
C THR A 169 2.48 -21.46 -24.32
N ILE A 170 3.42 -20.73 -23.81
CA ILE A 170 4.54 -21.34 -23.08
C ILE A 170 4.05 -21.52 -21.63
N THR A 171 3.70 -22.73 -21.32
CA THR A 171 3.59 -23.19 -19.93
C THR A 171 4.94 -23.71 -19.54
N SER A 172 5.63 -23.04 -18.66
CA SER A 172 6.81 -23.60 -18.00
C SER A 172 6.39 -24.33 -16.76
#